data_5d96fc235256500bb284a7cd8d09e7ac
#
_entry.id   5d96fc235256500bb284a7cd8d09e7ac
#
_cell.length_a   1.000
_cell.length_b   1.000
_cell.length_c   1.000
_cell.angle_alpha   90.00
_cell.angle_beta   90.00
_cell.angle_gamma   90.00
#
_symmetry.space_group_name_H-M   'P 1'
#
loop_
_entity.id
_entity.type
_entity.pdbx_description
1 polymer ?
#
loop_
_entity_poly.entity_id
_entity_poly.type
_entity_poly.pdbx_seq_one_letter_code
_entity_poly.pdbx_strand_id
1 'polypeptide(L)'
;PLRYQDVFGRTLVELAKQNPKIVGVTPAMPTGCSLDIMMQEMPDRAFDVGIAEGHAVTFSAGMAKDGLLPFCNIYSAFAQRAYDNIVHDAAILNLPLVLCFDRAGLVGEDGATHHGVLDIAALRPVPNLTLCSPMDECELRRMMYTAQLPDKGTVVIRYPRGRGVRRDDWQCALEEIPVGKGRCIREGDDVAVLSYGPIGNDVEKAIEQLKAEGCTTSVAHYDMRFCKPLDEELLQ
;
A
#
# COMPACT_ATOMS: atom_id res chain seq x y z
N PRO A 1 -13.60 8.83 9.77
CA PRO A 1 -12.71 8.25 8.75
C PRO A 1 -13.05 6.81 8.40
N LEU A 2 -12.88 6.42 7.13
CA LEU A 2 -13.00 5.04 6.68
C LEU A 2 -11.83 4.19 7.22
N ARG A 3 -12.02 2.86 7.25
CA ARG A 3 -10.89 1.94 7.42
C ARG A 3 -10.10 1.89 6.12
N TYR A 4 -8.79 1.68 6.19
CA TYR A 4 -7.94 1.56 5.00
C TYR A 4 -8.42 0.46 4.05
N GLN A 5 -8.87 -0.68 4.57
CA GLN A 5 -9.47 -1.75 3.76
C GLN A 5 -10.70 -1.28 2.96
N ASP A 6 -11.56 -0.42 3.56
CA ASP A 6 -12.75 0.10 2.88
C ASP A 6 -12.36 1.10 1.77
N VAL A 7 -11.30 1.88 1.99
CA VAL A 7 -10.73 2.75 0.96
C VAL A 7 -10.17 1.91 -0.20
N PHE A 8 -9.44 0.82 0.11
CA PHE A 8 -8.96 -0.12 -0.90
C PHE A 8 -10.11 -0.67 -1.73
N GLY A 9 -11.11 -1.30 -1.10
CA GLY A 9 -12.20 -1.95 -1.83
C GLY A 9 -12.99 -1.00 -2.72
N ARG A 10 -13.32 0.20 -2.22
CA ARG A 10 -14.05 1.24 -2.99
C ARG A 10 -13.22 1.80 -4.13
N THR A 11 -11.94 2.07 -3.89
CA THR A 11 -11.03 2.58 -4.92
C THR A 11 -10.79 1.53 -6.00
N LEU A 12 -10.65 0.25 -5.62
CA LEU A 12 -10.49 -0.84 -6.58
C LEU A 12 -11.66 -0.92 -7.56
N VAL A 13 -12.89 -0.85 -7.06
CA VAL A 13 -14.09 -0.84 -7.90
C VAL A 13 -14.12 0.38 -8.83
N GLU A 14 -13.79 1.57 -8.32
CA GLU A 14 -13.73 2.79 -9.13
C GLU A 14 -12.70 2.67 -10.26
N LEU A 15 -11.49 2.19 -9.96
CA LEU A 15 -10.46 1.96 -10.97
C LEU A 15 -10.87 0.88 -11.97
N ALA A 16 -11.51 -0.20 -11.51
CA ALA A 16 -11.99 -1.29 -12.35
C ALA A 16 -13.12 -0.88 -13.31
N LYS A 17 -13.94 0.12 -12.94
CA LYS A 17 -14.94 0.72 -13.83
C LYS A 17 -14.29 1.47 -15.01
N GLN A 18 -13.11 2.04 -14.78
CA GLN A 18 -12.36 2.80 -15.81
C GLN A 18 -11.40 1.92 -16.60
N ASN A 19 -10.88 0.85 -15.99
CA ASN A 19 -9.90 -0.05 -16.59
C ASN A 19 -10.41 -1.51 -16.58
N PRO A 20 -10.85 -2.05 -17.73
CA PRO A 20 -11.39 -3.41 -17.80
C PRO A 20 -10.37 -4.52 -17.53
N LYS A 21 -9.07 -4.21 -17.50
CA LYS A 21 -8.01 -5.17 -17.19
C LYS A 21 -7.88 -5.46 -15.70
N ILE A 22 -8.37 -4.59 -14.83
CA ILE A 22 -8.24 -4.74 -13.38
C ILE A 22 -9.09 -5.92 -12.90
N VAL A 23 -8.46 -6.81 -12.14
CA VAL A 23 -9.10 -7.90 -11.41
C VAL A 23 -8.62 -7.90 -9.96
N GLY A 24 -9.46 -8.37 -9.04
CA GLY A 24 -9.14 -8.48 -7.61
C GLY A 24 -8.91 -9.94 -7.22
N VAL A 25 -7.90 -10.19 -6.40
CA VAL A 25 -7.59 -11.53 -5.86
C VAL A 25 -7.36 -11.46 -4.36
N THR A 26 -7.85 -12.43 -3.61
CA THR A 26 -7.53 -12.56 -2.18
C THR A 26 -7.50 -14.03 -1.77
N PRO A 27 -6.59 -14.43 -0.84
CA PRO A 27 -6.59 -15.75 -0.24
C PRO A 27 -7.45 -15.77 1.03
N ALA A 28 -8.74 -16.13 0.90
CA ALA A 28 -9.71 -16.33 1.99
C ALA A 28 -10.03 -15.10 2.88
N MET A 29 -9.84 -13.88 2.35
CA MET A 29 -10.06 -12.65 3.15
C MET A 29 -10.99 -11.63 2.47
N PRO A 30 -12.08 -12.03 1.79
CA PRO A 30 -12.86 -11.09 0.99
C PRO A 30 -13.43 -9.94 1.81
N THR A 31 -14.05 -10.21 2.96
CA THR A 31 -14.59 -9.17 3.86
C THR A 31 -13.49 -8.47 4.67
N GLY A 32 -12.43 -9.18 5.01
CA GLY A 32 -11.30 -8.65 5.78
C GLY A 32 -10.52 -7.57 5.04
N CYS A 33 -10.43 -7.68 3.72
CA CYS A 33 -9.79 -6.69 2.86
C CYS A 33 -10.77 -5.86 2.02
N SER A 34 -12.08 -6.02 2.23
CA SER A 34 -13.16 -5.35 1.47
C SER A 34 -13.15 -5.65 -0.05
N LEU A 35 -12.62 -6.80 -0.47
CA LEU A 35 -12.75 -7.27 -1.85
C LEU A 35 -14.19 -7.73 -2.15
N ASP A 36 -14.97 -8.06 -1.12
CA ASP A 36 -16.39 -8.38 -1.22
C ASP A 36 -17.20 -7.27 -1.92
N ILE A 37 -16.77 -6.01 -1.86
CA ILE A 37 -17.38 -4.90 -2.60
C ILE A 37 -17.27 -5.16 -4.11
N MET A 38 -16.09 -5.55 -4.59
CA MET A 38 -15.88 -5.88 -6.00
C MET A 38 -16.58 -7.18 -6.39
N MET A 39 -16.60 -8.19 -5.51
CA MET A 39 -17.33 -9.44 -5.73
C MET A 39 -18.83 -9.24 -5.94
N GLN A 40 -19.41 -8.23 -5.29
CA GLN A 40 -20.83 -7.88 -5.44
C GLN A 40 -21.09 -7.11 -6.75
N GLU A 41 -20.21 -6.16 -7.11
CA GLU A 41 -20.41 -5.30 -8.28
C GLU A 41 -19.88 -5.92 -9.58
N MET A 42 -18.83 -6.73 -9.51
CA MET A 42 -18.10 -7.32 -10.64
C MET A 42 -17.66 -8.76 -10.33
N PRO A 43 -18.59 -9.71 -10.15
CA PRO A 43 -18.27 -11.08 -9.69
C PRO A 43 -17.29 -11.82 -10.57
N ASP A 44 -17.32 -11.57 -11.89
CA ASP A 44 -16.41 -12.22 -12.86
C ASP A 44 -14.97 -11.67 -12.83
N ARG A 45 -14.70 -10.66 -11.99
CA ARG A 45 -13.41 -9.96 -11.90
C ARG A 45 -12.83 -9.96 -10.50
N ALA A 46 -13.40 -10.72 -9.57
CA ALA A 46 -12.93 -10.81 -8.20
C ALA A 46 -12.89 -12.27 -7.74
N PHE A 47 -11.73 -12.72 -7.26
CA PHE A 47 -11.43 -14.12 -7.00
C PHE A 47 -10.97 -14.34 -5.55
N ASP A 48 -11.60 -15.29 -4.87
CA ASP A 48 -11.10 -15.84 -3.62
C ASP A 48 -10.51 -17.22 -3.91
N VAL A 49 -9.22 -17.38 -3.66
CA VAL A 49 -8.49 -18.63 -3.94
C VAL A 49 -8.37 -19.55 -2.72
N GLY A 50 -9.10 -19.24 -1.63
CA GLY A 50 -8.98 -19.96 -0.37
C GLY A 50 -7.69 -19.61 0.39
N ILE A 51 -7.38 -20.36 1.45
CA ILE A 51 -6.17 -20.15 2.29
C ILE A 51 -4.95 -20.65 1.52
N ALA A 52 -4.49 -19.88 0.53
CA ALA A 52 -3.43 -20.27 -0.38
C ALA A 52 -2.66 -19.04 -0.91
N GLU A 53 -1.89 -18.38 -0.05
CA GLU A 53 -1.22 -17.10 -0.36
C GLU A 53 -0.23 -17.22 -1.52
N GLY A 54 0.57 -18.30 -1.57
CA GLY A 54 1.47 -18.57 -2.69
C GLY A 54 0.70 -18.73 -4.01
N HIS A 55 -0.42 -19.49 -3.99
CA HIS A 55 -1.28 -19.63 -5.16
C HIS A 55 -1.89 -18.29 -5.59
N ALA A 56 -2.33 -17.45 -4.64
CA ALA A 56 -2.87 -16.13 -4.95
C ALA A 56 -1.89 -15.29 -5.78
N VAL A 57 -0.60 -15.31 -5.43
CA VAL A 57 0.45 -14.59 -6.17
C VAL A 57 0.71 -15.22 -7.53
N THR A 58 0.92 -16.54 -7.61
CA THR A 58 1.17 -17.24 -8.89
C THR A 58 -0.01 -17.11 -9.84
N PHE A 59 -1.25 -17.24 -9.36
CA PHE A 59 -2.46 -17.04 -10.15
C PHE A 59 -2.55 -15.60 -10.69
N SER A 60 -2.27 -14.61 -9.83
CA SER A 60 -2.21 -13.21 -10.24
C SER A 60 -1.11 -12.97 -11.28
N ALA A 61 0.08 -13.55 -11.09
CA ALA A 61 1.18 -13.44 -12.05
C ALA A 61 0.81 -14.02 -13.43
N GLY A 62 0.11 -15.16 -13.46
CA GLY A 62 -0.42 -15.74 -14.70
C GLY A 62 -1.38 -14.79 -15.42
N MET A 63 -2.34 -14.19 -14.70
CA MET A 63 -3.25 -13.20 -15.26
C MET A 63 -2.53 -11.95 -15.77
N ALA A 64 -1.51 -11.47 -15.03
CA ALA A 64 -0.71 -10.33 -15.45
C ALA A 64 0.06 -10.61 -16.74
N LYS A 65 0.60 -11.82 -16.89
CA LYS A 65 1.26 -12.26 -18.12
C LYS A 65 0.33 -12.30 -19.33
N ASP A 66 -0.94 -12.62 -19.10
CA ASP A 66 -1.98 -12.62 -20.15
C ASP A 66 -2.61 -11.23 -20.40
N GLY A 67 -2.06 -10.18 -19.78
CA GLY A 67 -2.44 -8.79 -20.05
C GLY A 67 -3.54 -8.22 -19.15
N LEU A 68 -3.94 -8.93 -18.10
CA LEU A 68 -4.75 -8.38 -17.02
C LEU A 68 -3.88 -7.58 -16.03
N LEU A 69 -4.53 -6.88 -15.11
CA LEU A 69 -3.88 -6.11 -14.07
C LEU A 69 -4.43 -6.51 -12.69
N PRO A 70 -3.87 -7.54 -12.08
CA PRO A 70 -4.34 -8.02 -10.79
C PRO A 70 -3.96 -7.11 -9.64
N PHE A 71 -4.94 -6.86 -8.75
CA PHE A 71 -4.74 -6.35 -7.41
C PHE A 71 -4.90 -7.52 -6.43
N CYS A 72 -3.80 -8.06 -5.94
CA CYS A 72 -3.77 -9.19 -5.03
C CYS A 72 -3.64 -8.68 -3.59
N ASN A 73 -4.71 -8.81 -2.80
CA ASN A 73 -4.75 -8.34 -1.42
C ASN A 73 -4.49 -9.49 -0.45
N ILE A 74 -3.41 -9.38 0.30
CA ILE A 74 -2.96 -10.36 1.29
C ILE A 74 -2.61 -9.62 2.59
N TYR A 75 -2.93 -10.20 3.76
CA TYR A 75 -2.41 -9.63 5.00
C TYR A 75 -0.89 -9.73 5.04
N SER A 76 -0.23 -8.65 5.43
CA SER A 76 1.23 -8.55 5.43
C SER A 76 1.92 -9.72 6.14
N ALA A 77 1.40 -10.15 7.32
CA ALA A 77 1.93 -11.30 8.04
C ALA A 77 1.77 -12.61 7.26
N PHE A 78 0.71 -12.77 6.47
CA PHE A 78 0.45 -14.00 5.71
C PHE A 78 1.20 -14.03 4.38
N ALA A 79 1.55 -12.86 3.84
CA ALA A 79 2.35 -12.75 2.62
C ALA A 79 3.73 -13.42 2.74
N GLN A 80 4.21 -13.70 3.96
CA GLN A 80 5.42 -14.50 4.19
C GLN A 80 5.36 -15.87 3.52
N ARG A 81 4.17 -16.50 3.43
CA ARG A 81 3.97 -17.79 2.76
C ARG A 81 4.09 -17.71 1.24
N ALA A 82 4.02 -16.51 0.68
CA ALA A 82 4.11 -16.26 -0.76
C ALA A 82 5.45 -15.63 -1.18
N TYR A 83 6.44 -15.56 -0.30
CA TYR A 83 7.69 -14.86 -0.57
C TYR A 83 8.38 -15.36 -1.84
N ASP A 84 8.51 -16.66 -1.98
CA ASP A 84 9.10 -17.29 -3.18
C ASP A 84 8.32 -16.95 -4.45
N ASN A 85 7.00 -17.03 -4.40
CA ASN A 85 6.12 -16.69 -5.53
C ASN A 85 6.22 -15.19 -5.91
N ILE A 86 6.34 -14.30 -4.92
CA ILE A 86 6.57 -12.87 -5.19
C ILE A 86 7.89 -12.67 -5.92
N VAL A 87 8.95 -13.35 -5.50
CA VAL A 87 10.28 -13.24 -6.13
C VAL A 87 10.29 -13.83 -7.53
N HIS A 88 9.91 -15.11 -7.68
CA HIS A 88 10.09 -15.86 -8.92
C HIS A 88 8.98 -15.63 -9.94
N ASP A 89 7.72 -15.59 -9.49
CA ASP A 89 6.60 -15.55 -10.42
C ASP A 89 6.22 -14.11 -10.82
N ALA A 90 6.54 -13.12 -9.98
CA ALA A 90 6.17 -11.73 -10.24
C ALA A 90 7.38 -10.80 -10.48
N ALA A 91 8.24 -10.64 -9.47
CA ALA A 91 9.26 -9.59 -9.48
C ALA A 91 10.39 -9.82 -10.49
N ILE A 92 10.97 -11.03 -10.55
CA ILE A 92 12.02 -11.37 -11.53
C ILE A 92 11.51 -11.21 -12.95
N LEU A 93 10.24 -11.54 -13.20
CA LEU A 93 9.60 -11.41 -14.50
C LEU A 93 9.12 -9.97 -14.79
N ASN A 94 9.25 -9.06 -13.82
CA ASN A 94 8.81 -7.67 -13.90
C ASN A 94 7.35 -7.52 -14.38
N LEU A 95 6.46 -8.38 -13.87
CA LEU A 95 5.06 -8.39 -14.29
C LEU A 95 4.27 -7.22 -13.66
N PRO A 96 3.28 -6.67 -14.37
CA PRO A 96 2.40 -5.63 -13.84
C PRO A 96 1.39 -6.24 -12.84
N LEU A 97 1.82 -6.37 -11.60
CA LEU A 97 1.04 -6.95 -10.50
C LEU A 97 1.06 -6.00 -9.30
N VAL A 98 -0.11 -5.68 -8.74
CA VAL A 98 -0.23 -4.86 -7.54
C VAL A 98 -0.51 -5.76 -6.34
N LEU A 99 0.44 -5.87 -5.44
CA LEU A 99 0.31 -6.56 -4.16
C LEU A 99 -0.13 -5.54 -3.10
N CYS A 100 -1.32 -5.72 -2.55
CA CYS A 100 -1.85 -4.87 -1.48
C CYS A 100 -1.67 -5.60 -0.15
N PHE A 101 -0.71 -5.15 0.66
CA PHE A 101 -0.44 -5.73 1.97
C PHE A 101 -1.24 -5.00 3.03
N ASP A 102 -2.40 -5.57 3.33
CA ASP A 102 -3.24 -5.12 4.43
C ASP A 102 -2.65 -5.57 5.79
N ARG A 103 -2.98 -4.92 6.87
CA ARG A 103 -2.47 -5.20 8.22
C ARG A 103 -0.94 -5.08 8.32
N ALA A 104 -0.34 -4.16 7.59
CA ALA A 104 1.08 -3.86 7.74
C ALA A 104 1.37 -3.16 9.07
N GLY A 105 2.47 -3.52 9.71
CA GLY A 105 2.83 -3.02 11.04
C GLY A 105 2.12 -3.73 12.19
N LEU A 106 1.93 -3.03 13.30
CA LEU A 106 1.22 -3.54 14.48
C LEU A 106 -0.29 -3.49 14.26
N VAL A 107 -0.99 -4.54 14.64
CA VAL A 107 -2.44 -4.73 14.36
C VAL A 107 -3.34 -4.75 15.59
N GLY A 108 -2.79 -4.58 16.79
CA GLY A 108 -3.57 -4.49 18.03
C GLY A 108 -4.36 -5.76 18.34
N GLU A 109 -5.67 -5.69 18.25
CA GLU A 109 -6.60 -6.77 18.63
C GLU A 109 -6.38 -8.11 17.90
N ASP A 110 -5.87 -8.10 16.69
CA ASP A 110 -5.63 -9.32 15.91
C ASP A 110 -4.46 -10.13 16.48
N GLY A 111 -3.65 -9.53 17.35
CA GLY A 111 -2.58 -10.20 18.11
C GLY A 111 -1.27 -10.40 17.32
N ALA A 112 -0.31 -11.00 18.01
CA ALA A 112 1.08 -11.12 17.53
C ALA A 112 1.22 -11.91 16.21
N THR A 113 0.35 -12.88 15.96
CA THR A 113 0.38 -13.69 14.73
C THR A 113 -0.02 -12.92 13.47
N HIS A 114 -0.57 -11.73 13.63
CA HIS A 114 -1.04 -10.88 12.52
C HIS A 114 -0.17 -9.63 12.33
N HIS A 115 0.84 -9.39 13.17
CA HIS A 115 1.75 -8.24 13.00
C HIS A 115 2.54 -8.36 11.70
N GLY A 116 2.34 -7.40 10.79
CA GLY A 116 3.01 -7.31 9.50
C GLY A 116 4.30 -6.48 9.58
N VAL A 117 5.29 -6.94 10.35
CA VAL A 117 6.50 -6.16 10.66
C VAL A 117 7.75 -6.63 9.88
N LEU A 118 7.66 -7.73 9.15
CA LEU A 118 8.80 -8.31 8.44
C LEU A 118 8.79 -8.01 6.93
N ASP A 119 7.71 -7.49 6.40
CA ASP A 119 7.48 -7.25 4.98
C ASP A 119 8.54 -6.34 4.33
N ILE A 120 8.89 -5.23 4.99
CA ILE A 120 9.91 -4.30 4.48
C ILE A 120 11.27 -4.99 4.37
N ALA A 121 11.71 -5.65 5.45
CA ALA A 121 13.01 -6.33 5.47
C ALA A 121 13.09 -7.46 4.44
N ALA A 122 12.00 -8.21 4.25
CA ALA A 122 11.95 -9.30 3.30
C ALA A 122 11.93 -8.83 1.83
N LEU A 123 11.17 -7.77 1.53
CA LEU A 123 10.91 -7.37 0.14
C LEU A 123 11.87 -6.30 -0.40
N ARG A 124 12.50 -5.52 0.46
CA ARG A 124 13.42 -4.46 0.02
C ARG A 124 14.57 -4.97 -0.87
N PRO A 125 15.18 -6.15 -0.64
CA PRO A 125 16.23 -6.67 -1.53
C PRO A 125 15.72 -7.26 -2.85
N VAL A 126 14.42 -7.55 -2.98
CA VAL A 126 13.85 -8.20 -4.18
C VAL A 126 13.96 -7.26 -5.39
N PRO A 127 14.55 -7.71 -6.54
CA PRO A 127 14.68 -6.85 -7.71
C PRO A 127 13.33 -6.52 -8.37
N ASN A 128 13.29 -5.46 -9.18
CA ASN A 128 12.11 -5.05 -9.98
C ASN A 128 10.81 -4.90 -9.16
N LEU A 129 10.94 -4.54 -7.88
CA LEU A 129 9.80 -4.38 -6.99
C LEU A 129 9.79 -2.97 -6.42
N THR A 130 8.67 -2.28 -6.54
CA THR A 130 8.39 -1.03 -5.84
C THR A 130 7.70 -1.32 -4.51
N LEU A 131 8.15 -0.68 -3.43
CA LEU A 131 7.56 -0.84 -2.10
C LEU A 131 7.20 0.53 -1.53
N CYS A 132 5.89 0.76 -1.34
CA CYS A 132 5.35 2.03 -0.86
C CYS A 132 4.35 1.88 0.28
N SER A 133 4.14 2.96 1.03
CA SER A 133 3.18 3.02 2.13
C SER A 133 2.51 4.40 2.16
N PRO A 134 1.17 4.47 2.09
CA PRO A 134 0.45 5.74 2.13
C PRO A 134 0.44 6.31 3.55
N MET A 135 0.57 7.62 3.66
CA MET A 135 0.42 8.32 4.93
C MET A 135 -1.05 8.44 5.35
N ASP A 136 -1.96 8.55 4.37
CA ASP A 136 -3.40 8.69 4.58
C ASP A 136 -4.23 7.97 3.49
N GLU A 137 -5.55 8.08 3.57
CA GLU A 137 -6.49 7.46 2.64
C GLU A 137 -6.36 8.00 1.22
N CYS A 138 -6.11 9.29 1.06
CA CYS A 138 -5.91 9.92 -0.24
C CYS A 138 -4.62 9.40 -0.92
N GLU A 139 -3.53 9.26 -0.14
CA GLU A 139 -2.28 8.67 -0.63
C GLU A 139 -2.47 7.20 -1.04
N LEU A 140 -3.25 6.39 -0.26
CA LEU A 140 -3.58 5.02 -0.67
C LEU A 140 -4.28 5.00 -2.02
N ARG A 141 -5.28 5.84 -2.19
CA ARG A 141 -6.05 5.96 -3.43
C ARG A 141 -5.15 6.33 -4.62
N ARG A 142 -4.25 7.30 -4.44
CA ARG A 142 -3.29 7.74 -5.48
C ARG A 142 -2.22 6.69 -5.77
N MET A 143 -1.74 5.96 -4.76
CA MET A 143 -0.81 4.85 -4.95
C MET A 143 -1.43 3.71 -5.74
N MET A 144 -2.69 3.36 -5.47
CA MET A 144 -3.44 2.38 -6.26
C MET A 144 -3.63 2.84 -7.70
N TYR A 145 -3.97 4.11 -7.91
CA TYR A 145 -4.06 4.70 -9.25
C TYR A 145 -2.72 4.66 -9.98
N THR A 146 -1.63 5.04 -9.31
CA THR A 146 -0.28 5.03 -9.88
C THR A 146 0.14 3.61 -10.28
N ALA A 147 -0.12 2.63 -9.40
CA ALA A 147 0.30 1.25 -9.62
C ALA A 147 -0.37 0.58 -10.84
N GLN A 148 -1.53 1.09 -11.29
CA GLN A 148 -2.22 0.58 -12.48
C GLN A 148 -1.71 1.18 -13.79
N LEU A 149 -0.90 2.23 -13.74
CA LEU A 149 -0.39 2.88 -14.95
C LEU A 149 0.65 1.97 -15.65
N PRO A 150 0.86 2.16 -16.97
CA PRO A 150 1.87 1.39 -17.71
C PRO A 150 3.27 1.46 -17.10
N ASP A 151 4.05 0.41 -17.30
CA ASP A 151 5.48 0.33 -16.98
C ASP A 151 5.83 0.45 -15.50
N LYS A 152 4.89 0.17 -14.60
CA LYS A 152 5.15 0.19 -13.15
C LYS A 152 5.72 -1.12 -12.60
N GLY A 153 5.62 -2.22 -13.35
CA GLY A 153 6.07 -3.54 -12.90
C GLY A 153 5.32 -4.04 -11.67
N THR A 154 6.01 -4.76 -10.80
CA THR A 154 5.41 -5.27 -9.55
C THR A 154 5.47 -4.19 -8.46
N VAL A 155 4.30 -3.79 -7.96
CA VAL A 155 4.16 -2.77 -6.92
C VAL A 155 3.56 -3.38 -5.66
N VAL A 156 4.20 -3.16 -4.52
CA VAL A 156 3.66 -3.50 -3.19
C VAL A 156 3.22 -2.22 -2.48
N ILE A 157 1.93 -2.14 -2.16
CA ILE A 157 1.35 -1.07 -1.37
C ILE A 157 0.99 -1.63 0.00
N ARG A 158 1.68 -1.21 1.05
CA ARG A 158 1.45 -1.66 2.41
C ARG A 158 0.68 -0.61 3.23
N TYR A 159 -0.39 -1.01 3.91
CA TYR A 159 -1.21 -0.12 4.73
C TYR A 159 -1.71 -0.83 6.00
N PRO A 160 -2.04 -0.07 7.07
CA PRO A 160 -2.33 -0.65 8.38
C PRO A 160 -3.77 -1.16 8.49
N ARG A 161 -4.00 -1.98 9.50
CA ARG A 161 -5.33 -2.20 10.08
C ARG A 161 -5.81 -0.91 10.76
N GLY A 162 -7.04 -0.53 10.54
CA GLY A 162 -7.63 0.58 11.27
C GLY A 162 -8.21 1.69 10.38
N ARG A 163 -8.63 2.75 11.06
CA ARG A 163 -9.20 3.92 10.40
C ARG A 163 -8.09 4.90 10.02
N GLY A 164 -8.31 5.59 8.91
CA GLY A 164 -7.46 6.68 8.52
C GLY A 164 -7.71 7.97 9.31
N VAL A 165 -7.27 9.08 8.79
CA VAL A 165 -7.34 10.40 9.41
C VAL A 165 -8.29 11.37 8.70
N ARG A 166 -8.59 11.11 7.41
CA ARG A 166 -9.49 11.92 6.60
C ARG A 166 -10.95 11.54 6.85
N ARG A 167 -11.84 12.52 6.91
CA ARG A 167 -13.28 12.27 7.08
C ARG A 167 -13.99 12.19 5.73
N ASP A 168 -14.24 13.35 5.11
CA ASP A 168 -15.09 13.46 3.91
C ASP A 168 -14.25 13.67 2.63
N ASP A 169 -12.98 13.99 2.76
CA ASP A 169 -12.05 14.32 1.68
C ASP A 169 -11.11 13.18 1.26
N TRP A 170 -11.42 11.94 1.63
CA TRP A 170 -10.61 10.77 1.25
C TRP A 170 -10.67 10.45 -0.25
N GLN A 171 -11.78 10.81 -0.93
CA GLN A 171 -11.96 10.67 -2.38
C GLN A 171 -11.30 11.82 -3.15
N CYS A 172 -10.06 12.09 -2.85
CA CYS A 172 -9.28 13.05 -3.62
C CYS A 172 -9.15 12.65 -5.11
N ALA A 173 -8.76 13.59 -5.96
CA ALA A 173 -8.50 13.32 -7.36
C ALA A 173 -7.47 12.18 -7.54
N LEU A 174 -7.73 11.33 -8.53
CA LEU A 174 -6.79 10.29 -8.97
C LEU A 174 -5.65 10.94 -9.73
N GLU A 175 -4.51 11.05 -9.06
CA GLU A 175 -3.30 11.67 -9.60
C GLU A 175 -2.13 10.70 -9.44
N GLU A 176 -1.24 10.71 -10.44
CA GLU A 176 -0.02 9.90 -10.37
C GLU A 176 0.92 10.46 -9.29
N ILE A 177 1.44 9.56 -8.46
CA ILE A 177 2.58 9.84 -7.59
C ILE A 177 3.84 9.36 -8.31
N PRO A 178 4.81 10.23 -8.60
CA PRO A 178 6.07 9.78 -9.19
C PRO A 178 6.75 8.73 -8.30
N VAL A 179 7.03 7.56 -8.89
CA VAL A 179 7.62 6.45 -8.16
C VAL A 179 9.00 6.84 -7.59
N GLY A 180 9.22 6.55 -6.32
CA GLY A 180 10.46 6.89 -5.63
C GLY A 180 10.56 8.34 -5.18
N LYS A 181 9.48 9.12 -5.24
CA LYS A 181 9.47 10.51 -4.77
C LYS A 181 8.71 10.68 -3.47
N GLY A 182 9.42 11.15 -2.44
CA GLY A 182 8.84 11.64 -1.20
C GLY A 182 8.23 13.03 -1.35
N ARG A 183 7.81 13.60 -0.25
CA ARG A 183 7.31 15.00 -0.19
C ARG A 183 7.67 15.66 1.13
N CYS A 184 7.91 16.96 1.09
CA CYS A 184 8.00 17.79 2.27
C CYS A 184 6.57 18.03 2.81
N ILE A 185 6.34 17.67 4.08
CA ILE A 185 5.09 17.98 4.81
C ILE A 185 5.26 19.30 5.54
N ARG A 186 6.46 19.54 6.07
CA ARG A 186 6.80 20.71 6.87
C ARG A 186 8.27 21.06 6.69
N GLU A 187 8.56 22.33 6.48
CA GLU A 187 9.93 22.86 6.49
C GLU A 187 10.43 23.07 7.92
N GLY A 188 11.74 22.97 8.11
CA GLY A 188 12.43 23.20 9.38
C GLY A 188 13.94 23.08 9.22
N ASP A 189 14.71 23.67 10.18
CA ASP A 189 16.15 23.82 10.04
C ASP A 189 16.97 23.06 11.10
N ASP A 190 16.37 22.65 12.23
CA ASP A 190 17.12 22.07 13.35
C ASP A 190 17.11 20.53 13.34
N VAL A 191 15.95 19.93 13.02
CA VAL A 191 15.76 18.47 13.03
C VAL A 191 14.92 18.05 11.82
N ALA A 192 15.37 17.04 11.08
CA ALA A 192 14.59 16.41 10.02
C ALA A 192 14.00 15.08 10.51
N VAL A 193 12.66 14.92 10.38
CA VAL A 193 11.95 13.67 10.63
C VAL A 193 11.53 13.06 9.30
N LEU A 194 11.98 11.83 9.04
CA LEU A 194 11.60 11.05 7.87
C LEU A 194 10.59 10.00 8.29
N SER A 195 9.36 10.09 7.82
CA SER A 195 8.30 9.13 8.11
C SER A 195 7.99 8.23 6.91
N TYR A 196 7.47 7.04 7.17
CA TYR A 196 7.06 6.10 6.15
C TYR A 196 5.70 5.50 6.50
N GLY A 197 4.67 5.92 5.78
CA GLY A 197 3.30 5.50 5.99
C GLY A 197 2.58 6.29 7.11
N PRO A 198 1.51 5.71 7.71
CA PRO A 198 0.58 6.45 8.58
C PRO A 198 1.17 7.07 9.84
N ILE A 199 2.33 6.58 10.31
CA ILE A 199 3.04 7.16 11.45
C ILE A 199 3.35 8.65 11.25
N GLY A 200 3.44 9.11 9.99
CA GLY A 200 3.63 10.52 9.68
C GLY A 200 2.53 11.43 10.24
N ASN A 201 1.30 10.93 10.39
CA ASN A 201 0.23 11.69 11.03
C ASN A 201 0.47 11.91 12.53
N ASP A 202 1.14 10.96 13.19
CA ASP A 202 1.47 11.09 14.61
C ASP A 202 2.71 11.98 14.81
N VAL A 203 3.62 12.01 13.83
CA VAL A 203 4.74 12.98 13.79
C VAL A 203 4.18 14.40 13.76
N GLU A 204 3.21 14.71 12.90
CA GLU A 204 2.62 16.05 12.85
C GLU A 204 1.95 16.44 14.18
N LYS A 205 1.19 15.54 14.80
CA LYS A 205 0.59 15.77 16.13
C LYS A 205 1.64 16.03 17.20
N ALA A 206 2.73 15.25 17.20
CA ALA A 206 3.82 15.40 18.16
C ALA A 206 4.53 16.75 17.99
N ILE A 207 4.78 17.19 16.76
CA ILE A 207 5.37 18.51 16.47
C ILE A 207 4.45 19.63 16.97
N GLU A 208 3.14 19.55 16.72
CA GLU A 208 2.18 20.54 17.20
C GLU A 208 2.11 20.57 18.75
N GLN A 209 2.15 19.41 19.38
CA GLN A 209 2.18 19.32 20.84
C GLN A 209 3.45 19.97 21.42
N LEU A 210 4.63 19.65 20.88
CA LEU A 210 5.90 20.26 21.30
C LEU A 210 5.87 21.78 21.18
N LYS A 211 5.33 22.32 20.09
CA LYS A 211 5.16 23.77 19.91
C LYS A 211 4.23 24.38 20.96
N ALA A 212 3.11 23.71 21.25
CA ALA A 212 2.17 24.16 22.27
C ALA A 212 2.78 24.17 23.69
N GLU A 213 3.75 23.30 23.96
CA GLU A 213 4.53 23.20 25.20
C GLU A 213 5.70 24.22 25.24
N GLY A 214 5.85 25.05 24.19
CA GLY A 214 6.86 26.10 24.13
C GLY A 214 8.23 25.67 23.59
N CYS A 215 8.31 24.51 22.94
CA CYS A 215 9.50 24.08 22.23
C CYS A 215 9.76 24.98 21.01
N THR A 216 10.97 25.51 20.89
CA THR A 216 11.38 26.42 19.81
C THR A 216 12.14 25.71 18.69
N THR A 217 12.39 24.40 18.81
CA THR A 217 13.09 23.62 17.79
C THR A 217 12.30 23.62 16.48
N SER A 218 12.98 23.99 15.39
CA SER A 218 12.44 24.00 14.04
C SER A 218 12.54 22.59 13.43
N VAL A 219 11.42 21.90 13.30
CA VAL A 219 11.37 20.51 12.85
C VAL A 219 10.85 20.43 11.41
N ALA A 220 11.66 19.91 10.50
CA ALA A 220 11.23 19.48 9.19
C ALA A 220 10.59 18.10 9.25
N HIS A 221 9.56 17.85 8.42
CA HIS A 221 8.95 16.53 8.29
C HIS A 221 8.77 16.16 6.82
N TYR A 222 9.28 14.99 6.47
CA TYR A 222 9.20 14.42 5.13
C TYR A 222 8.48 13.09 5.15
N ASP A 223 7.44 12.94 4.32
CA ASP A 223 6.80 11.66 4.03
C ASP A 223 7.57 10.97 2.89
N MET A 224 8.28 9.91 3.21
CA MET A 224 9.10 9.17 2.24
C MET A 224 8.29 8.44 1.18
N ARG A 225 7.01 8.12 1.41
CA ARG A 225 6.12 7.39 0.51
C ARG A 225 6.65 6.04 0.03
N PHE A 226 7.92 5.97 -0.34
CA PHE A 226 8.60 4.79 -0.88
C PHE A 226 9.82 4.43 -0.03
N CYS A 227 9.96 3.16 0.32
CA CYS A 227 11.22 2.63 0.84
C CYS A 227 12.01 1.88 -0.25
N LYS A 228 11.38 1.69 -1.42
CA LYS A 228 12.03 1.20 -2.63
C LYS A 228 11.25 1.65 -3.88
N PRO A 229 11.89 2.39 -4.79
CA PRO A 229 13.18 3.07 -4.60
C PRO A 229 13.08 4.19 -3.57
N LEU A 230 14.20 4.56 -2.96
CA LEU A 230 14.29 5.73 -2.08
C LEU A 230 14.42 7.01 -2.90
N ASP A 231 13.93 8.12 -2.37
CA ASP A 231 14.18 9.45 -2.91
C ASP A 231 15.54 9.95 -2.43
N GLU A 232 16.59 9.66 -3.21
CA GLU A 232 17.96 10.04 -2.87
C GLU A 232 18.17 11.57 -2.94
N GLU A 233 17.43 12.27 -3.79
CA GLU A 233 17.50 13.75 -3.88
C GLU A 233 16.93 14.40 -2.61
N LEU A 234 15.85 13.83 -2.05
CA LEU A 234 15.25 14.33 -0.81
C LEU A 234 16.16 14.08 0.41
N LEU A 235 17.05 13.07 0.33
CA LEU A 235 17.95 12.70 1.42
C LEU A 235 19.28 13.48 1.42
N GLN A 236 19.58 14.25 0.38
CA GLN A 236 20.77 15.10 0.24
C GLN A 236 20.54 16.50 0.78
#